data_abfcb8ca567e47ec7c8702d49d759818
#
_entry.id   abfcb8ca567e47ec7c8702d49d759818
#
_cell.length_a   1.000
_cell.length_b   1.000
_cell.length_c   1.000
_cell.angle_alpha   90.00
_cell.angle_beta   90.00
_cell.angle_gamma   90.00
#
_symmetry.space_group_name_H-M   'P 1'
#
loop_
_entity.id
_entity.type
_entity.pdbx_description
1 polymer ?
#
loop_
_entity_poly.entity_id
_entity_poly.type
_entity_poly.pdbx_seq_one_letter_code
_entity_poly.pdbx_strand_id
1 'polypeptide(L)'
;DRVLMMVSTEEQHHFANSGTTLPNYWKEAERCIKKCSEVGIKMCGTVSTIWGSPIGGATKLEDAVKFTRHWLDIGASDIEHADHDGSASAPEVYRYFSMILDEIPDTSLHIAHFHETKRVASASTLAALQAGICHFECTLGGLGGQPANFLDDRPIKGTGDYYYDDPRYVGLVCLEDTLVQIDEMGIEHGYDVDRILWLGRQLEKTVGFRLRSEAIINGRTLTEGHMEYARPGLAKLKEKLGESPDQKFPE
;
A
#
# COMPACT_ATOMS: atom_id res chain seq x y z
N ASP A 1 11.15 -6.63 -16.56
CA ASP A 1 9.71 -6.91 -16.63
C ASP A 1 9.34 -7.96 -15.59
N ARG A 2 8.13 -7.86 -15.06
CA ARG A 2 7.61 -8.73 -13.99
C ARG A 2 6.17 -9.13 -14.31
N VAL A 3 5.81 -10.35 -14.01
CA VAL A 3 4.43 -10.86 -14.01
C VAL A 3 4.01 -11.12 -12.57
N LEU A 4 2.75 -10.90 -12.27
CA LEU A 4 2.19 -11.12 -10.94
C LEU A 4 1.04 -12.13 -11.03
N MET A 5 1.00 -13.07 -10.09
CA MET A 5 -0.13 -13.99 -9.91
C MET A 5 -0.58 -13.98 -8.45
N MET A 6 -1.86 -13.90 -8.22
CA MET A 6 -2.46 -13.73 -6.89
C MET A 6 -3.19 -14.98 -6.41
N VAL A 7 -2.94 -15.37 -5.16
CA VAL A 7 -3.70 -16.38 -4.44
C VAL A 7 -4.34 -15.76 -3.20
N SER A 8 -5.57 -16.14 -2.87
CA SER A 8 -6.20 -15.76 -1.61
C SER A 8 -6.03 -16.88 -0.58
N THR A 9 -5.78 -16.51 0.67
CA THR A 9 -5.68 -17.48 1.78
C THR A 9 -7.02 -18.11 2.13
N GLU A 10 -8.13 -17.46 1.76
CA GLU A 10 -9.49 -17.94 1.96
C GLU A 10 -10.03 -18.55 0.64
N GLU A 11 -10.47 -19.80 0.73
CA GLU A 11 -10.76 -20.63 -0.45
C GLU A 11 -11.96 -20.14 -1.26
N GLN A 12 -13.01 -19.63 -0.61
CA GLN A 12 -14.20 -19.12 -1.32
C GLN A 12 -13.88 -17.86 -2.10
N HIS A 13 -13.09 -16.95 -1.48
CA HIS A 13 -12.61 -15.75 -2.15
C HIS A 13 -11.66 -16.11 -3.29
N HIS A 14 -10.75 -17.08 -3.06
CA HIS A 14 -9.86 -17.54 -4.11
C HIS A 14 -10.66 -18.04 -5.32
N PHE A 15 -11.66 -18.88 -5.08
CA PHE A 15 -12.51 -19.41 -6.17
C PHE A 15 -13.31 -18.30 -6.89
N ALA A 16 -13.90 -17.37 -6.12
CA ALA A 16 -14.63 -16.24 -6.68
C ALA A 16 -13.76 -15.34 -7.56
N ASN A 17 -12.48 -15.17 -7.17
CA ASN A 17 -11.54 -14.29 -7.86
C ASN A 17 -10.85 -14.96 -9.07
N SER A 18 -10.55 -16.25 -8.96
CA SER A 18 -9.76 -17.00 -9.97
C SER A 18 -10.56 -17.93 -10.86
N GLY A 19 -11.81 -18.24 -10.47
CA GLY A 19 -12.65 -19.23 -11.17
C GLY A 19 -12.16 -20.68 -11.05
N THR A 20 -11.21 -20.96 -10.16
CA THR A 20 -10.61 -22.29 -10.02
C THR A 20 -10.29 -22.64 -8.56
N THR A 21 -10.05 -23.91 -8.29
CA THR A 21 -9.67 -24.38 -6.96
C THR A 21 -8.18 -24.14 -6.69
N LEU A 22 -7.80 -23.99 -5.43
CA LEU A 22 -6.40 -23.84 -5.01
C LEU A 22 -5.45 -24.90 -5.60
N PRO A 23 -5.77 -26.22 -5.57
CA PRO A 23 -4.87 -27.22 -6.15
C PRO A 23 -4.66 -27.07 -7.66
N ASN A 24 -5.68 -26.64 -8.41
CA ASN A 24 -5.54 -26.41 -9.83
C ASN A 24 -4.79 -25.10 -10.11
N TYR A 25 -5.05 -24.07 -9.32
CA TYR A 25 -4.35 -22.80 -9.42
C TYR A 25 -2.83 -22.96 -9.22
N TRP A 26 -2.40 -23.71 -8.20
CA TRP A 26 -0.99 -23.97 -7.96
C TRP A 26 -0.28 -24.66 -9.12
N LYS A 27 -0.93 -25.61 -9.78
CA LYS A 27 -0.39 -26.25 -10.98
C LYS A 27 -0.20 -25.25 -12.13
N GLU A 28 -1.14 -24.32 -12.31
CA GLU A 28 -1.00 -23.26 -13.31
C GLU A 28 0.08 -22.25 -12.91
N ALA A 29 0.20 -21.92 -11.64
CA ALA A 29 1.26 -21.04 -11.13
C ALA A 29 2.66 -21.62 -11.41
N GLU A 30 2.88 -22.88 -11.08
CA GLU A 30 4.14 -23.59 -11.40
C GLU A 30 4.44 -23.54 -12.91
N ARG A 31 3.43 -23.79 -13.75
CA ARG A 31 3.59 -23.73 -15.20
C ARG A 31 3.93 -22.33 -15.69
N CYS A 32 3.29 -21.31 -15.14
CA CYS A 32 3.57 -19.90 -15.46
C CYS A 32 4.97 -19.47 -15.01
N ILE A 33 5.37 -19.82 -13.80
CA ILE A 33 6.73 -19.54 -13.28
C ILE A 33 7.79 -20.14 -14.20
N LYS A 34 7.61 -21.42 -14.58
CA LYS A 34 8.54 -22.08 -15.51
C LYS A 34 8.66 -21.32 -16.83
N LYS A 35 7.53 -20.94 -17.44
CA LYS A 35 7.53 -20.18 -18.70
C LYS A 35 8.17 -18.80 -18.54
N CYS A 36 7.89 -18.09 -17.46
CA CYS A 36 8.52 -16.81 -17.16
C CYS A 36 10.03 -16.95 -17.04
N SER A 37 10.49 -17.97 -16.32
CA SER A 37 11.92 -18.27 -16.17
C SER A 37 12.61 -18.56 -17.50
N GLU A 38 11.96 -19.32 -18.40
CA GLU A 38 12.49 -19.65 -19.74
C GLU A 38 12.74 -18.41 -20.60
N VAL A 39 12.01 -17.32 -20.37
CA VAL A 39 12.15 -16.05 -21.12
C VAL A 39 12.77 -14.92 -20.30
N GLY A 40 13.29 -15.21 -19.09
CA GLY A 40 13.97 -14.24 -18.24
C GLY A 40 13.04 -13.20 -17.58
N ILE A 41 11.74 -13.53 -17.45
CA ILE A 41 10.76 -12.67 -16.74
C ILE A 41 10.63 -13.14 -15.30
N LYS A 42 10.64 -12.20 -14.36
CA LYS A 42 10.38 -12.49 -12.94
C LYS A 42 8.89 -12.72 -12.69
N MET A 43 8.57 -13.68 -11.81
CA MET A 43 7.21 -13.92 -11.34
C MET A 43 7.12 -13.52 -9.87
N CYS A 44 6.26 -12.55 -9.56
CA CYS A 44 5.87 -12.19 -8.20
C CYS A 44 4.63 -12.99 -7.80
N GLY A 45 4.69 -13.65 -6.64
CA GLY A 45 3.52 -14.29 -6.03
C GLY A 45 2.81 -13.33 -5.10
N THR A 46 1.51 -13.10 -5.26
CA THR A 46 0.72 -12.32 -4.31
C THR A 46 -0.03 -13.23 -3.37
N VAL A 47 0.06 -12.96 -2.07
CA VAL A 47 -0.78 -13.57 -1.03
C VAL A 47 -1.80 -12.53 -0.58
N SER A 48 -3.06 -12.79 -0.83
CA SER A 48 -4.19 -11.89 -0.54
C SER A 48 -5.09 -12.42 0.58
N THR A 49 -5.98 -11.59 1.09
CA THR A 49 -6.89 -11.88 2.20
C THR A 49 -6.18 -12.28 3.51
N ILE A 50 -5.00 -11.70 3.74
CA ILE A 50 -4.16 -12.03 4.91
C ILE A 50 -4.88 -11.65 6.22
N TRP A 51 -5.55 -10.51 6.25
CA TRP A 51 -6.21 -9.95 7.43
C TRP A 51 -7.73 -10.06 7.39
N GLY A 52 -8.25 -10.93 6.55
CA GLY A 52 -9.67 -11.19 6.40
C GLY A 52 -10.11 -11.25 4.94
N SER A 53 -11.28 -11.85 4.73
CA SER A 53 -11.91 -12.01 3.43
C SER A 53 -13.30 -11.41 3.46
N PRO A 54 -13.71 -10.65 2.44
CA PRO A 54 -15.06 -10.11 2.33
C PRO A 54 -16.12 -11.21 2.09
N ILE A 55 -15.70 -12.44 1.74
CA ILE A 55 -16.58 -13.58 1.50
C ILE A 55 -16.57 -14.54 2.68
N GLY A 56 -15.39 -15.06 3.04
CA GLY A 56 -15.25 -16.11 4.06
C GLY A 56 -15.01 -15.55 5.48
N GLY A 57 -14.81 -14.27 5.65
CA GLY A 57 -14.60 -13.65 6.96
C GLY A 57 -13.15 -13.77 7.45
N ALA A 58 -12.98 -14.19 8.72
CA ALA A 58 -11.67 -14.22 9.36
C ALA A 58 -10.71 -15.22 8.73
N THR A 59 -9.45 -14.82 8.56
CA THR A 59 -8.35 -15.64 8.07
C THR A 59 -7.27 -15.80 9.16
N LYS A 60 -6.33 -16.71 8.92
CA LYS A 60 -5.22 -16.96 9.85
C LYS A 60 -3.91 -16.48 9.24
N LEU A 61 -3.15 -15.71 9.99
CA LEU A 61 -1.84 -15.20 9.55
C LEU A 61 -0.87 -16.35 9.20
N GLU A 62 -0.95 -17.45 9.94
CA GLU A 62 -0.12 -18.64 9.71
C GLU A 62 -0.36 -19.30 8.35
N ASP A 63 -1.58 -19.20 7.81
CA ASP A 63 -1.87 -19.73 6.47
C ASP A 63 -1.24 -18.82 5.38
N ALA A 64 -1.22 -17.50 5.59
CA ALA A 64 -0.52 -16.58 4.70
C ALA A 64 1.00 -16.85 4.69
N VAL A 65 1.60 -17.18 5.84
CA VAL A 65 3.02 -17.59 5.92
C VAL A 65 3.27 -18.85 5.09
N LYS A 66 2.39 -19.86 5.19
CA LYS A 66 2.50 -21.11 4.40
C LYS A 66 2.40 -20.83 2.90
N PHE A 67 1.47 -19.96 2.49
CA PHE A 67 1.30 -19.58 1.08
C PHE A 67 2.50 -18.80 0.54
N THR A 68 3.06 -17.90 1.35
CA THR A 68 4.31 -17.21 1.03
C THR A 68 5.44 -18.20 0.78
N ARG A 69 5.63 -19.15 1.69
CA ARG A 69 6.66 -20.20 1.54
C ARG A 69 6.41 -21.02 0.28
N HIS A 70 5.19 -21.43 0.04
CA HIS A 70 4.85 -22.23 -1.15
C HIS A 70 5.14 -21.48 -2.47
N TRP A 71 4.84 -20.18 -2.55
CA TRP A 71 5.22 -19.36 -3.69
C TRP A 71 6.72 -19.38 -3.96
N LEU A 72 7.53 -19.22 -2.92
CA LEU A 72 9.00 -19.25 -3.03
C LEU A 72 9.50 -20.66 -3.43
N ASP A 73 8.92 -21.71 -2.84
CA ASP A 73 9.29 -23.11 -3.13
C ASP A 73 9.05 -23.48 -4.60
N ILE A 74 7.99 -22.95 -5.22
CA ILE A 74 7.69 -23.18 -6.64
C ILE A 74 8.43 -22.20 -7.59
N GLY A 75 9.21 -21.25 -7.05
CA GLY A 75 10.14 -20.42 -7.81
C GLY A 75 9.67 -18.99 -8.06
N ALA A 76 8.73 -18.45 -7.30
CA ALA A 76 8.44 -17.02 -7.32
C ALA A 76 9.67 -16.21 -6.91
N SER A 77 9.92 -15.08 -7.56
CA SER A 77 11.10 -14.23 -7.32
C SER A 77 10.98 -13.37 -6.06
N ASP A 78 9.76 -13.04 -5.68
CA ASP A 78 9.39 -12.21 -4.54
C ASP A 78 7.87 -12.34 -4.28
N ILE A 79 7.44 -11.82 -3.14
CA ILE A 79 6.07 -12.01 -2.66
C ILE A 79 5.47 -10.66 -2.29
N GLU A 80 4.30 -10.40 -2.84
CA GLU A 80 3.44 -9.30 -2.45
C GLU A 80 2.46 -9.77 -1.37
N HIS A 81 2.41 -9.04 -0.27
CA HIS A 81 1.54 -9.30 0.87
C HIS A 81 0.39 -8.28 0.88
N ALA A 82 -0.81 -8.74 0.49
CA ALA A 82 -1.90 -7.84 0.20
C ALA A 82 -2.97 -7.80 1.29
N ASP A 83 -3.24 -6.58 1.77
CA ASP A 83 -4.47 -6.22 2.46
C ASP A 83 -5.56 -5.99 1.41
N HIS A 84 -6.38 -7.00 1.19
CA HIS A 84 -7.33 -7.01 0.09
C HIS A 84 -8.37 -5.89 0.15
N ASP A 85 -8.79 -5.49 1.33
CA ASP A 85 -9.93 -4.60 1.53
C ASP A 85 -9.66 -3.39 2.45
N GLY A 86 -8.41 -3.14 2.81
CA GLY A 86 -8.04 -2.06 3.72
C GLY A 86 -8.52 -2.30 5.16
N SER A 87 -8.61 -3.57 5.60
CA SER A 87 -9.05 -3.92 6.95
C SER A 87 -7.93 -4.19 7.93
N ALA A 88 -6.69 -4.31 7.46
CA ALA A 88 -5.53 -4.57 8.28
C ALA A 88 -5.26 -3.46 9.29
N SER A 89 -5.29 -3.78 10.57
CA SER A 89 -4.87 -2.85 11.62
C SER A 89 -3.34 -2.82 11.76
N ALA A 90 -2.79 -1.66 12.10
CA ALA A 90 -1.34 -1.52 12.26
C ALA A 90 -0.69 -2.56 13.22
N PRO A 91 -1.28 -2.90 14.38
CA PRO A 91 -0.74 -3.96 15.24
C PRO A 91 -0.71 -5.35 14.58
N GLU A 92 -1.72 -5.68 13.77
CA GLU A 92 -1.79 -6.96 13.06
C GLU A 92 -0.81 -7.01 11.90
N VAL A 93 -0.62 -5.88 11.20
CA VAL A 93 0.40 -5.73 10.15
C VAL A 93 1.79 -5.94 10.74
N TYR A 94 2.11 -5.26 11.85
CA TYR A 94 3.39 -5.45 12.54
C TYR A 94 3.60 -6.91 12.96
N ARG A 95 2.59 -7.54 13.56
CA ARG A 95 2.65 -8.95 13.97
C ARG A 95 2.90 -9.87 12.78
N TYR A 96 2.17 -9.69 11.68
CA TYR A 96 2.31 -10.51 10.48
C TYR A 96 3.71 -10.41 9.87
N PHE A 97 4.20 -9.19 9.65
CA PHE A 97 5.52 -9.02 9.04
C PHE A 97 6.65 -9.47 9.98
N SER A 98 6.49 -9.34 11.29
CA SER A 98 7.41 -9.95 12.24
C SER A 98 7.45 -11.48 12.08
N MET A 99 6.28 -12.14 11.99
CA MET A 99 6.19 -13.58 11.76
C MET A 99 6.81 -13.99 10.41
N ILE A 100 6.58 -13.21 9.35
CA ILE A 100 7.17 -13.48 8.03
C ILE A 100 8.70 -13.38 8.08
N LEU A 101 9.24 -12.35 8.70
CA LEU A 101 10.69 -12.14 8.76
C LEU A 101 11.40 -13.11 9.71
N ASP A 102 10.72 -13.63 10.74
CA ASP A 102 11.22 -14.73 11.54
C ASP A 102 11.39 -16.03 10.72
N GLU A 103 10.50 -16.27 9.75
CA GLU A 103 10.50 -17.45 8.90
C GLU A 103 11.32 -17.29 7.62
N ILE A 104 11.29 -16.10 7.04
CA ILE A 104 11.91 -15.75 5.75
C ILE A 104 12.57 -14.36 5.91
N PRO A 105 13.79 -14.30 6.47
CA PRO A 105 14.40 -13.03 6.90
C PRO A 105 14.93 -12.14 5.78
N ASP A 106 14.93 -12.58 4.52
CA ASP A 106 15.35 -11.75 3.39
C ASP A 106 14.28 -10.72 3.06
N THR A 107 14.45 -9.50 3.54
CA THR A 107 13.52 -8.39 3.34
C THR A 107 13.31 -8.01 1.88
N SER A 108 14.26 -8.34 0.98
CA SER A 108 14.15 -8.07 -0.45
C SER A 108 13.09 -8.90 -1.16
N LEU A 109 12.63 -9.98 -0.52
CA LEU A 109 11.60 -10.87 -1.04
C LEU A 109 10.17 -10.41 -0.73
N HIS A 110 10.00 -9.40 0.14
CA HIS A 110 8.70 -9.02 0.67
C HIS A 110 8.27 -7.63 0.20
N ILE A 111 7.08 -7.53 -0.36
CA ILE A 111 6.46 -6.29 -0.81
C ILE A 111 5.14 -6.13 -0.07
N ALA A 112 4.93 -5.00 0.59
CA ALA A 112 3.67 -4.69 1.25
C ALA A 112 2.73 -3.96 0.30
N HIS A 113 1.46 -4.38 0.28
CA HIS A 113 0.41 -3.84 -0.55
C HIS A 113 -0.83 -3.57 0.30
N PHE A 114 -1.17 -2.30 0.49
CA PHE A 114 -2.27 -1.88 1.35
C PHE A 114 -3.33 -1.09 0.58
N HIS A 115 -4.60 -1.44 0.79
CA HIS A 115 -5.72 -0.65 0.32
C HIS A 115 -6.10 0.45 1.31
N GLU A 116 -6.49 1.62 0.79
CA GLU A 116 -6.79 2.83 1.58
C GLU A 116 -8.31 3.03 1.82
N THR A 117 -9.09 1.96 1.76
CA THR A 117 -10.55 2.02 1.91
C THR A 117 -11.01 2.68 3.22
N LYS A 118 -10.32 2.40 4.32
CA LYS A 118 -10.65 2.94 5.66
C LYS A 118 -9.71 4.04 6.12
N ARG A 119 -8.84 4.56 5.26
CA ARG A 119 -7.81 5.54 5.58
C ARG A 119 -6.85 5.10 6.69
N VAL A 120 -6.49 3.82 6.69
CA VAL A 120 -5.54 3.25 7.65
C VAL A 120 -4.22 2.81 7.03
N ALA A 121 -4.09 2.87 5.70
CA ALA A 121 -2.93 2.35 4.99
C ALA A 121 -1.62 3.06 5.39
N SER A 122 -1.64 4.35 5.71
CA SER A 122 -0.45 5.05 6.24
C SER A 122 0.03 4.45 7.56
N ALA A 123 -0.88 4.13 8.47
CA ALA A 123 -0.54 3.47 9.73
C ALA A 123 -0.02 2.04 9.50
N SER A 124 -0.61 1.31 8.54
CA SER A 124 -0.18 -0.03 8.14
C SER A 124 1.20 0.00 7.48
N THR A 125 1.47 1.00 6.63
CA THR A 125 2.79 1.24 6.03
C THR A 125 3.85 1.48 7.10
N LEU A 126 3.57 2.35 8.08
CA LEU A 126 4.48 2.60 9.20
C LEU A 126 4.74 1.32 10.02
N ALA A 127 3.70 0.53 10.29
CA ALA A 127 3.84 -0.73 11.02
C ALA A 127 4.69 -1.76 10.26
N ALA A 128 4.53 -1.85 8.93
CA ALA A 128 5.36 -2.71 8.09
C ALA A 128 6.83 -2.23 8.05
N LEU A 129 7.08 -0.91 7.95
CA LEU A 129 8.42 -0.32 8.07
C LEU A 129 9.06 -0.65 9.42
N GLN A 130 8.32 -0.52 10.53
CA GLN A 130 8.80 -0.85 11.87
C GLN A 130 9.13 -2.35 12.03
N ALA A 131 8.41 -3.21 11.31
CA ALA A 131 8.73 -4.64 11.26
C ALA A 131 9.96 -4.96 10.40
N GLY A 132 10.42 -4.03 9.54
CA GLY A 132 11.60 -4.20 8.68
C GLY A 132 11.31 -4.33 7.20
N ILE A 133 10.08 -4.15 6.76
CA ILE A 133 9.72 -4.16 5.33
C ILE A 133 10.14 -2.85 4.66
N CYS A 134 10.81 -2.96 3.51
CA CYS A 134 11.35 -1.82 2.77
C CYS A 134 10.76 -1.65 1.36
N HIS A 135 9.93 -2.58 0.90
CA HIS A 135 9.30 -2.51 -0.42
C HIS A 135 7.78 -2.39 -0.28
N PHE A 136 7.23 -1.41 -0.99
CA PHE A 136 5.81 -1.08 -0.92
C PHE A 136 5.25 -0.85 -2.32
N GLU A 137 4.03 -1.30 -2.55
CA GLU A 137 3.24 -0.86 -3.69
C GLU A 137 2.37 0.31 -3.31
N CYS A 138 2.44 1.38 -4.12
CA CYS A 138 1.68 2.60 -3.95
C CYS A 138 1.13 3.05 -5.30
N THR A 139 0.10 3.88 -5.29
CA THR A 139 -0.40 4.51 -6.50
C THR A 139 -0.40 6.03 -6.39
N LEU A 140 -0.21 6.71 -7.52
CA LEU A 140 -0.37 8.16 -7.56
C LEU A 140 -1.79 8.54 -7.16
N GLY A 141 -1.90 9.43 -6.19
CA GLY A 141 -3.16 9.94 -5.70
C GLY A 141 -4.06 8.92 -5.03
N GLY A 142 -3.54 7.76 -4.66
CA GLY A 142 -4.33 6.68 -4.09
C GLY A 142 -5.35 6.09 -5.07
N LEU A 143 -5.11 6.23 -6.38
CA LEU A 143 -5.97 5.63 -7.41
C LEU A 143 -5.84 4.11 -7.44
N GLY A 144 -6.83 3.50 -8.03
CA GLY A 144 -6.90 2.05 -8.17
C GLY A 144 -8.20 1.54 -7.58
N GLY A 145 -8.35 0.26 -7.58
CA GLY A 145 -9.54 -0.37 -7.04
C GLY A 145 -9.24 -1.81 -6.69
N GLN A 146 -10.05 -2.34 -5.83
CA GLN A 146 -10.05 -3.75 -5.52
C GLN A 146 -10.57 -4.51 -6.74
N PRO A 147 -10.03 -5.67 -7.11
CA PRO A 147 -10.58 -6.52 -8.15
C PRO A 147 -12.05 -6.84 -7.88
N ALA A 148 -12.90 -6.74 -8.89
CA ALA A 148 -14.28 -7.18 -8.77
C ALA A 148 -14.30 -8.69 -8.62
N ASN A 149 -14.93 -9.18 -7.56
CA ASN A 149 -15.18 -10.60 -7.36
C ASN A 149 -16.54 -10.97 -7.93
N PHE A 150 -16.65 -12.15 -8.54
CA PHE A 150 -17.88 -12.63 -9.14
C PHE A 150 -18.27 -13.99 -8.56
N LEU A 151 -19.54 -14.14 -8.22
CA LEU A 151 -20.17 -15.43 -7.96
C LEU A 151 -21.37 -15.57 -8.92
N ASP A 152 -21.43 -16.66 -9.65
CA ASP A 152 -22.50 -16.92 -10.64
C ASP A 152 -22.72 -15.75 -11.61
N ASP A 153 -21.64 -15.23 -12.19
CA ASP A 153 -21.61 -14.08 -13.11
C ASP A 153 -22.16 -12.76 -12.52
N ARG A 154 -22.31 -12.67 -11.20
CA ARG A 154 -22.73 -11.46 -10.49
C ARG A 154 -21.58 -10.90 -9.67
N PRO A 155 -21.32 -9.58 -9.77
CA PRO A 155 -20.32 -8.95 -8.94
C PRO A 155 -20.73 -8.99 -7.46
N ILE A 156 -19.78 -9.37 -6.60
CA ILE A 156 -19.96 -9.32 -5.16
C ILE A 156 -19.37 -7.99 -4.68
N LYS A 157 -20.15 -7.26 -3.89
CA LYS A 157 -19.64 -6.07 -3.22
C LYS A 157 -18.54 -6.47 -2.25
N GLY A 158 -17.43 -5.72 -2.30
CA GLY A 158 -16.34 -5.88 -1.36
C GLY A 158 -16.65 -5.21 -0.01
N THR A 159 -15.77 -4.35 0.45
CA THR A 159 -15.78 -3.82 1.83
C THR A 159 -16.79 -2.71 2.09
N GLY A 160 -17.76 -2.42 1.23
CA GLY A 160 -18.77 -1.38 1.48
C GLY A 160 -19.62 -1.06 0.26
N ASP A 161 -20.63 -0.23 0.48
CA ASP A 161 -21.63 0.09 -0.53
C ASP A 161 -21.06 0.87 -1.74
N TYR A 162 -19.95 1.57 -1.55
CA TYR A 162 -19.31 2.42 -2.57
C TYR A 162 -18.23 1.71 -3.38
N TYR A 163 -18.02 0.46 -3.16
CA TYR A 163 -16.92 -0.32 -3.66
C TYR A 163 -16.79 -0.31 -5.20
N TYR A 164 -17.92 -0.34 -5.90
CA TYR A 164 -17.97 -0.31 -7.37
C TYR A 164 -18.37 1.04 -7.95
N ASP A 165 -18.96 1.91 -7.15
CA ASP A 165 -19.55 3.14 -7.63
C ASP A 165 -18.52 4.28 -7.73
N ASP A 166 -17.50 4.26 -6.87
CA ASP A 166 -16.46 5.29 -6.87
C ASP A 166 -15.07 4.73 -6.54
N PRO A 167 -14.21 4.54 -7.56
CA PRO A 167 -12.86 4.00 -7.38
C PRO A 167 -11.95 4.85 -6.49
N ARG A 168 -12.33 6.10 -6.22
CA ARG A 168 -11.58 6.99 -5.32
C ARG A 168 -11.59 6.51 -3.87
N TYR A 169 -12.51 5.62 -3.51
CA TYR A 169 -12.64 5.12 -2.13
C TYR A 169 -12.03 3.75 -1.89
N VAL A 170 -11.51 3.10 -2.92
CA VAL A 170 -11.01 1.72 -2.85
C VAL A 170 -9.60 1.54 -3.39
N GLY A 171 -8.88 2.65 -3.61
CA GLY A 171 -7.52 2.62 -4.12
C GLY A 171 -6.49 2.13 -3.11
N LEU A 172 -5.25 2.11 -3.55
CA LEU A 172 -4.10 1.75 -2.73
C LEU A 172 -3.62 2.93 -1.88
N VAL A 173 -2.66 2.65 -1.01
CA VAL A 173 -1.94 3.69 -0.28
C VAL A 173 -1.37 4.71 -1.26
N CYS A 174 -1.53 5.98 -0.93
CA CYS A 174 -1.13 7.08 -1.79
C CYS A 174 0.39 7.26 -1.78
N LEU A 175 1.00 7.26 -2.97
CA LEU A 175 2.46 7.39 -3.11
C LEU A 175 2.95 8.73 -2.57
N GLU A 176 2.26 9.82 -2.89
CA GLU A 176 2.66 11.18 -2.49
C GLU A 176 2.66 11.33 -0.97
N ASP A 177 1.59 10.87 -0.32
CA ASP A 177 1.45 10.95 1.14
C ASP A 177 2.48 10.06 1.83
N THR A 178 2.72 8.84 1.30
CA THR A 178 3.73 7.92 1.81
C THR A 178 5.14 8.51 1.69
N LEU A 179 5.48 9.08 0.52
CA LEU A 179 6.81 9.67 0.32
C LEU A 179 7.05 10.89 1.20
N VAL A 180 6.06 11.77 1.37
CA VAL A 180 6.17 12.89 2.30
C VAL A 180 6.35 12.38 3.73
N GLN A 181 5.58 11.36 4.15
CA GLN A 181 5.69 10.79 5.48
C GLN A 181 7.09 10.23 5.76
N ILE A 182 7.63 9.39 4.87
CA ILE A 182 8.94 8.75 5.07
C ILE A 182 10.10 9.75 4.93
N ASP A 183 9.98 10.75 4.06
CA ASP A 183 10.95 11.84 3.91
C ASP A 183 11.03 12.70 5.19
N GLU A 184 9.89 13.07 5.78
CA GLU A 184 9.81 13.79 7.05
C GLU A 184 10.29 12.98 8.25
N MET A 185 10.28 11.66 8.16
CA MET A 185 10.89 10.74 9.14
C MET A 185 12.41 10.61 8.96
N GLY A 186 13.00 11.22 7.93
CA GLY A 186 14.42 11.14 7.62
C GLY A 186 14.86 9.79 7.05
N ILE A 187 13.93 9.05 6.44
CA ILE A 187 14.21 7.76 5.80
C ILE A 187 14.63 8.01 4.34
N GLU A 188 15.80 7.52 3.97
CA GLU A 188 16.28 7.60 2.59
C GLU A 188 15.47 6.71 1.67
N HIS A 189 14.98 7.25 0.55
CA HIS A 189 14.14 6.53 -0.40
C HIS A 189 14.52 6.75 -1.88
N GLY A 190 15.36 7.75 -2.18
CA GLY A 190 15.86 8.02 -3.53
C GLY A 190 14.87 8.64 -4.51
N TYR A 191 13.66 9.03 -4.07
CA TYR A 191 12.66 9.70 -4.91
C TYR A 191 12.75 11.23 -4.80
N ASP A 192 12.46 11.92 -5.91
CA ASP A 192 12.21 13.35 -5.93
C ASP A 192 10.74 13.62 -5.52
N VAL A 193 10.53 13.94 -4.26
CA VAL A 193 9.20 14.14 -3.67
C VAL A 193 8.46 15.29 -4.36
N ASP A 194 9.15 16.40 -4.67
CA ASP A 194 8.51 17.55 -5.32
C ASP A 194 8.06 17.20 -6.73
N ARG A 195 8.83 16.38 -7.43
CA ARG A 195 8.46 15.85 -8.74
C ARG A 195 7.24 14.92 -8.65
N ILE A 196 7.17 14.07 -7.65
CA ILE A 196 6.01 13.19 -7.41
C ILE A 196 4.76 14.02 -7.11
N LEU A 197 4.84 15.01 -6.24
CA LEU A 197 3.74 15.93 -5.96
C LEU A 197 3.27 16.68 -7.22
N TRP A 198 4.21 17.10 -8.07
CA TRP A 198 3.87 17.70 -9.35
C TRP A 198 3.15 16.70 -10.27
N LEU A 199 3.61 15.47 -10.37
CA LEU A 199 2.96 14.41 -11.15
C LEU A 199 1.53 14.14 -10.67
N GLY A 200 1.30 14.07 -9.36
CA GLY A 200 -0.03 13.94 -8.79
C GLY A 200 -0.98 15.06 -9.24
N ARG A 201 -0.51 16.31 -9.24
CA ARG A 201 -1.30 17.46 -9.76
C ARG A 201 -1.58 17.37 -11.27
N GLN A 202 -0.67 16.79 -12.06
CA GLN A 202 -0.94 16.54 -13.48
C GLN A 202 -1.96 15.42 -13.67
N LEU A 203 -1.88 14.39 -12.82
CA LEU A 203 -2.85 13.30 -12.85
C LEU A 203 -4.26 13.79 -12.52
N GLU A 204 -4.45 14.67 -11.52
CA GLU A 204 -5.75 15.31 -11.24
C GLU A 204 -6.35 15.99 -12.47
N LYS A 205 -5.53 16.70 -13.24
CA LYS A 205 -5.97 17.34 -14.49
C LYS A 205 -6.36 16.32 -15.55
N THR A 206 -5.66 15.18 -15.59
CA THR A 206 -5.91 14.13 -16.57
C THR A 206 -7.19 13.36 -16.26
N VAL A 207 -7.42 13.02 -15.00
CA VAL A 207 -8.62 12.25 -14.58
C VAL A 207 -9.84 13.14 -14.37
N GLY A 208 -9.65 14.46 -14.26
CA GLY A 208 -10.74 15.44 -14.14
C GLY A 208 -11.39 15.54 -12.76
N PHE A 209 -10.77 14.97 -11.72
CA PHE A 209 -11.23 15.07 -10.33
C PHE A 209 -10.04 15.14 -9.36
N ARG A 210 -10.32 15.58 -8.14
CA ARG A 210 -9.31 15.60 -7.06
C ARG A 210 -8.97 14.21 -6.59
N LEU A 211 -7.67 13.97 -6.44
CA LEU A 211 -7.13 12.73 -5.87
C LEU A 211 -7.20 12.75 -4.33
N ARG A 212 -6.93 11.61 -3.72
CA ARG A 212 -7.03 11.44 -2.26
C ARG A 212 -5.76 11.82 -1.49
N SER A 213 -4.76 12.37 -2.17
CA SER A 213 -3.52 12.79 -1.55
C SER A 213 -3.68 14.08 -0.77
N GLU A 214 -3.43 14.05 0.51
CA GLU A 214 -3.34 15.25 1.35
C GLU A 214 -2.05 16.02 1.06
N ALA A 215 -0.96 15.34 0.71
CA ALA A 215 0.31 15.97 0.34
C ALA A 215 0.22 16.78 -0.96
N ILE A 216 -0.60 16.36 -1.94
CA ILE A 216 -0.85 17.17 -3.14
C ILE A 216 -1.50 18.52 -2.78
N ILE A 217 -2.37 18.52 -1.77
CA ILE A 217 -3.12 19.71 -1.33
C ILE A 217 -2.26 20.60 -0.43
N ASN A 218 -1.64 20.02 0.58
CA ASN A 218 -0.99 20.74 1.67
C ASN A 218 0.53 20.90 1.47
N GLY A 219 1.14 20.11 0.57
CA GLY A 219 2.57 20.08 0.36
C GLY A 219 3.32 19.33 1.46
N ARG A 220 4.60 19.64 1.59
CA ARG A 220 5.52 19.10 2.59
C ARG A 220 5.59 20.04 3.79
N THR A 221 6.06 19.52 4.93
CA THR A 221 6.48 20.37 6.04
C THR A 221 7.56 21.37 5.58
N LEU A 222 7.36 22.64 5.91
CA LEU A 222 8.30 23.68 5.52
C LEU A 222 9.64 23.50 6.24
N THR A 223 10.66 23.13 5.50
CA THR A 223 12.06 23.15 5.96
C THR A 223 12.62 24.56 5.95
N GLU A 224 13.81 24.77 6.52
CA GLU A 224 14.45 26.10 6.57
C GLU A 224 14.51 26.78 5.19
N GLY A 225 14.77 26.04 4.11
CA GLY A 225 14.79 26.58 2.75
C GLY A 225 13.43 27.09 2.26
N HIS A 226 12.35 26.41 2.65
CA HIS A 226 10.98 26.82 2.31
C HIS A 226 10.49 28.01 3.15
N MET A 227 11.07 28.25 4.30
CA MET A 227 10.76 29.42 5.14
C MET A 227 11.09 30.75 4.45
N GLU A 228 11.91 30.76 3.39
CA GLU A 228 12.19 31.98 2.61
C GLU A 228 10.92 32.59 2.00
N TYR A 229 9.98 31.79 1.54
CA TYR A 229 8.68 32.25 1.04
C TYR A 229 7.79 32.85 2.14
N ALA A 230 7.96 32.39 3.37
CA ALA A 230 7.18 32.89 4.51
C ALA A 230 7.82 34.13 5.15
N ARG A 231 9.11 34.42 4.90
CA ARG A 231 9.84 35.56 5.51
C ARG A 231 9.14 36.91 5.44
N PRO A 232 8.54 37.34 4.31
CA PRO A 232 7.81 38.61 4.28
C PRO A 232 6.59 38.64 5.20
N GLY A 233 5.88 37.52 5.32
CA GLY A 233 4.75 37.37 6.25
C GLY A 233 5.19 37.33 7.70
N LEU A 234 6.28 36.59 7.99
CA LEU A 234 6.88 36.49 9.32
C LEU A 234 7.45 37.83 9.77
N ALA A 235 8.07 38.60 8.87
CA ALA A 235 8.55 39.96 9.19
C ALA A 235 7.40 40.86 9.62
N LYS A 236 6.30 40.90 8.87
CA LYS A 236 5.07 41.64 9.22
C LYS A 236 4.46 41.18 10.54
N LEU A 237 4.50 39.85 10.81
CA LEU A 237 3.99 39.30 12.06
C LEU A 237 4.86 39.73 13.25
N LYS A 238 6.19 39.68 13.12
CA LYS A 238 7.13 40.16 14.13
C LYS A 238 6.97 41.66 14.40
N GLU A 239 6.80 42.46 13.35
CA GLU A 239 6.50 43.88 13.47
C GLU A 239 5.21 44.14 14.26
N LYS A 240 4.16 43.35 14.05
CA LYS A 240 2.90 43.48 14.77
C LYS A 240 2.92 42.99 16.21
N LEU A 241 3.68 41.90 16.47
CA LEU A 241 3.77 41.29 17.79
C LEU A 241 4.82 41.96 18.68
N GLY A 242 5.68 42.82 18.09
CA GLY A 242 6.87 43.32 18.75
C GLY A 242 7.89 42.20 18.95
N GLU A 243 9.05 42.53 19.49
CA GLU A 243 9.99 41.54 20.03
C GLU A 243 9.36 40.96 21.29
N SER A 244 8.61 39.87 21.12
CA SER A 244 8.06 39.14 22.26
C SER A 244 9.20 38.58 23.09
N PRO A 245 9.30 38.90 24.37
CA PRO A 245 10.18 38.17 25.26
C PRO A 245 9.74 36.71 25.29
N ASP A 246 10.65 35.80 25.63
CA ASP A 246 10.51 34.32 25.60
C ASP A 246 9.37 33.73 26.45
N GLN A 247 8.29 34.41 26.60
CA GLN A 247 7.13 33.97 27.38
C GLN A 247 6.24 33.08 26.49
N LYS A 248 6.60 31.81 26.48
CA LYS A 248 5.83 30.79 25.71
C LYS A 248 4.56 30.34 26.40
N PHE A 249 4.43 30.56 27.73
CA PHE A 249 3.25 30.20 28.51
C PHE A 249 3.02 31.26 29.62
N PRO A 250 1.77 31.60 29.92
CA PRO A 250 1.47 32.39 31.13
C PRO A 250 1.88 31.56 32.37
N GLU A 251 2.47 32.23 33.36
CA GLU A 251 2.72 31.65 34.68
C GLU A 251 1.43 31.29 35.40
#